data_5aff577c1dc1cb311ea988cadc046368
#
_entry.id   5aff577c1dc1cb311ea988cadc046368
#
_cell.length_a   1.000
_cell.length_b   1.000
_cell.length_c   1.000
_cell.angle_alpha   90.00
_cell.angle_beta   90.00
_cell.angle_gamma   90.00
#
_symmetry.space_group_name_H-M   'P 1'
#
loop_
_entity.id
_entity.type
_entity.pdbx_description
1 polymer ?
#
loop_
_entity_poly.entity_id
_entity_poly.type
_entity_poly.pdbx_seq_one_letter_code
_entity_poly.pdbx_strand_id
1 'polypeptide(L)'
;VWSIEGGDEDEKDAVERILPDGCPELVAHLGAPFARCEGPGRWQRQPRLFLVGPLTRFLLIRSTGVPATVGVRFRPAGASAFFPQPMAEIRDTLVALEDLWGARARRLEDRLLHAPAAGRGGLLEAALTAARRPECSWARSVHATVNEIVQRRGAVSVASLARGAAASPRQLERRFAQAVGVGPRMLARIMRFQHVFELRHGAPAGWAALAADGGFFDQPHLIRDFRTFSGQAPSELLGTQGALSRAFTSPERLAALFAG
;
A
#
# COMPACT_ATOMS: atom_id res chain seq x y z
N VAL A 1 -2.20 12.00 5.03
CA VAL A 1 -3.64 11.72 5.28
C VAL A 1 -4.38 11.89 3.97
N TRP A 2 -5.38 11.07 3.72
CA TRP A 2 -6.28 11.14 2.57
C TRP A 2 -7.72 10.91 3.04
N SER A 3 -8.70 11.37 2.25
CA SER A 3 -10.11 11.13 2.51
C SER A 3 -10.87 10.85 1.20
N ILE A 4 -11.94 10.09 1.31
CA ILE A 4 -12.92 9.85 0.26
C ILE A 4 -14.28 10.14 0.89
N GLU A 5 -15.01 11.08 0.33
CA GLU A 5 -16.36 11.43 0.77
C GLU A 5 -17.29 11.48 -0.45
N GLY A 6 -18.41 10.80 -0.35
CA GLY A 6 -19.38 10.71 -1.44
C GLY A 6 -19.05 9.64 -2.47
N GLY A 7 -20.01 9.33 -3.27
CA GLY A 7 -20.02 8.43 -4.42
C GLY A 7 -21.46 8.43 -4.94
N ASP A 8 -21.65 8.27 -6.23
CA ASP A 8 -22.99 8.10 -6.79
C ASP A 8 -23.61 6.81 -6.22
N GLU A 9 -24.91 6.84 -5.90
CA GLU A 9 -25.63 5.61 -5.54
C GLU A 9 -25.55 4.54 -6.63
N ASP A 10 -25.26 4.94 -7.87
CA ASP A 10 -25.03 4.05 -9.01
C ASP A 10 -23.72 3.27 -8.94
N GLU A 11 -22.75 3.66 -8.07
CA GLU A 11 -21.50 2.92 -7.82
C GLU A 11 -21.65 1.84 -6.72
N LYS A 12 -22.84 1.64 -6.20
CA LYS A 12 -23.15 0.56 -5.28
C LYS A 12 -22.85 -0.79 -5.94
N ASP A 13 -22.08 -1.63 -5.22
CA ASP A 13 -21.60 -2.93 -5.70
C ASP A 13 -20.48 -2.88 -6.76
N ALA A 14 -20.00 -1.71 -7.16
CA ALA A 14 -18.81 -1.61 -8.02
C ALA A 14 -17.60 -2.29 -7.34
N VAL A 15 -16.98 -3.21 -8.07
CA VAL A 15 -15.77 -3.91 -7.60
C VAL A 15 -14.55 -3.13 -8.00
N GLU A 16 -13.79 -2.70 -7.01
CA GLU A 16 -12.55 -1.99 -7.17
C GLU A 16 -11.34 -2.89 -6.88
N ARG A 17 -10.26 -2.65 -7.59
CA ARG A 17 -9.02 -3.40 -7.47
C ARG A 17 -7.92 -2.51 -6.88
N ILE A 18 -7.51 -2.81 -5.65
CA ILE A 18 -6.40 -2.13 -4.99
C ILE A 18 -5.10 -2.87 -5.33
N LEU A 19 -4.16 -2.15 -5.90
CA LEU A 19 -2.88 -2.70 -6.40
C LEU A 19 -1.78 -2.57 -5.34
N PRO A 20 -0.84 -3.52 -5.28
CA PRO A 20 0.33 -3.41 -4.40
C PRO A 20 1.18 -2.19 -4.74
N ASP A 21 1.58 -1.43 -3.72
CA ASP A 21 2.46 -0.27 -3.81
C ASP A 21 3.50 -0.22 -2.68
N GLY A 22 3.52 -1.26 -1.84
CA GLY A 22 4.43 -1.38 -0.71
C GLY A 22 4.08 -0.51 0.50
N CYS A 23 2.95 0.21 0.47
CA CYS A 23 2.53 1.16 1.49
C CYS A 23 1.41 0.55 2.36
N PRO A 24 1.64 0.30 3.66
CA PRO A 24 0.55 0.01 4.59
C PRO A 24 -0.38 1.22 4.75
N GLU A 25 -1.64 0.97 5.09
CA GLU A 25 -2.62 2.04 5.31
C GLU A 25 -3.44 1.83 6.59
N LEU A 26 -3.57 2.87 7.41
CA LEU A 26 -4.55 2.95 8.47
C LEU A 26 -5.83 3.56 7.89
N VAL A 27 -6.94 2.84 7.95
CA VAL A 27 -8.20 3.22 7.30
C VAL A 27 -9.32 3.28 8.33
N ALA A 28 -10.13 4.33 8.27
CA ALA A 28 -11.34 4.50 9.07
C ALA A 28 -12.55 4.72 8.15
N HIS A 29 -13.52 3.81 8.21
CA HIS A 29 -14.82 3.96 7.56
C HIS A 29 -15.78 4.74 8.44
N LEU A 30 -16.20 5.90 7.99
CA LEU A 30 -17.11 6.80 8.69
C LEU A 30 -18.55 6.69 8.13
N GLY A 31 -18.66 6.22 6.89
CA GLY A 31 -19.91 5.83 6.24
C GLY A 31 -20.07 4.31 6.16
N ALA A 32 -20.62 3.84 5.04
CA ALA A 32 -20.74 2.40 4.77
C ALA A 32 -19.34 1.78 4.57
N PRO A 33 -18.94 0.75 5.36
CA PRO A 33 -17.67 0.06 5.14
C PRO A 33 -17.65 -0.66 3.80
N PHE A 34 -16.49 -0.73 3.16
CA PHE A 34 -16.31 -1.62 2.03
C PHE A 34 -16.37 -3.09 2.46
N ALA A 35 -16.69 -3.96 1.52
CA ALA A 35 -16.48 -5.40 1.66
C ALA A 35 -15.26 -5.82 0.83
N ARG A 36 -14.43 -6.73 1.37
CA ARG A 36 -13.30 -7.33 0.67
C ARG A 36 -13.65 -8.72 0.16
N CYS A 37 -13.07 -9.11 -0.95
CA CYS A 37 -13.21 -10.46 -1.49
C CYS A 37 -12.28 -11.43 -0.73
N GLU A 38 -12.86 -12.48 -0.17
CA GLU A 38 -12.16 -13.58 0.52
C GLU A 38 -12.03 -14.84 -0.37
N GLY A 39 -12.55 -14.78 -1.58
CA GLY A 39 -12.59 -15.88 -2.54
C GLY A 39 -13.83 -15.79 -3.43
N PRO A 40 -13.97 -16.66 -4.42
CA PRO A 40 -15.08 -16.61 -5.37
C PRO A 40 -16.46 -16.49 -4.69
N GLY A 41 -17.16 -15.38 -4.94
CA GLY A 41 -18.48 -15.09 -4.38
C GLY A 41 -18.53 -14.78 -2.88
N ARG A 42 -17.42 -14.82 -2.17
CA ARG A 42 -17.37 -14.56 -0.72
C ARG A 42 -16.85 -13.16 -0.44
N TRP A 43 -17.71 -12.34 0.16
CA TRP A 43 -17.40 -10.98 0.54
C TRP A 43 -17.53 -10.80 2.05
N GLN A 44 -16.50 -10.24 2.67
CA GLN A 44 -16.47 -9.92 4.09
C GLN A 44 -16.42 -8.42 4.28
N ARG A 45 -17.33 -7.89 5.09
CA ARG A 45 -17.31 -6.47 5.46
C ARG A 45 -16.03 -6.15 6.20
N GLN A 46 -15.37 -5.05 5.83
CA GLN A 46 -14.19 -4.56 6.50
C GLN A 46 -14.53 -4.00 7.89
N PRO A 47 -13.62 -4.07 8.87
CA PRO A 47 -13.77 -3.34 10.13
C PRO A 47 -13.91 -1.84 9.89
N ARG A 48 -14.47 -1.11 10.85
CA ARG A 48 -14.55 0.36 10.75
C ARG A 48 -13.19 1.03 10.81
N LEU A 49 -12.32 0.56 11.68
CA LEU A 49 -10.97 1.11 11.88
C LEU A 49 -9.97 -0.04 11.85
N PHE A 50 -9.08 -0.03 10.89
CA PHE A 50 -8.17 -1.16 10.64
C PHE A 50 -6.86 -0.71 9.97
N LEU A 51 -5.85 -1.57 10.08
CA LEU A 51 -4.59 -1.46 9.36
C LEU A 51 -4.58 -2.47 8.20
N VAL A 52 -4.32 -1.98 6.99
CA VAL A 52 -3.97 -2.83 5.84
C VAL A 52 -2.47 -2.99 5.83
N GLY A 53 -1.98 -4.21 5.85
CA GLY A 53 -0.56 -4.53 5.68
C GLY A 53 -0.09 -4.32 4.24
N PRO A 54 1.23 -4.41 4.00
CA PRO A 54 1.76 -4.30 2.65
C PRO A 54 1.20 -5.43 1.78
N LEU A 55 0.65 -5.06 0.64
CA LEU A 55 0.10 -6.01 -0.31
C LEU A 55 1.19 -6.58 -1.22
N THR A 56 1.12 -7.87 -1.54
CA THR A 56 1.95 -8.55 -2.55
C THR A 56 1.13 -9.03 -3.74
N ARG A 57 -0.18 -8.85 -3.68
CA ARG A 57 -1.17 -9.13 -4.73
C ARG A 57 -2.32 -8.14 -4.60
N PHE A 58 -3.13 -8.03 -5.62
CA PHE A 58 -4.30 -7.15 -5.59
C PHE A 58 -5.30 -7.55 -4.49
N LEU A 59 -6.01 -6.56 -3.98
CA LEU A 59 -7.15 -6.72 -3.11
C LEU A 59 -8.41 -6.25 -3.87
N LEU A 60 -9.45 -7.09 -3.93
CA LEU A 60 -10.74 -6.68 -4.44
C LEU A 60 -11.61 -6.18 -3.29
N ILE A 61 -12.15 -4.99 -3.47
CA ILE A 61 -13.12 -4.40 -2.55
C ILE A 61 -14.37 -3.98 -3.33
N ARG A 62 -15.50 -3.90 -2.65
CA ARG A 62 -16.73 -3.33 -3.22
C ARG A 62 -17.41 -2.41 -2.22
N SER A 63 -18.08 -1.39 -2.71
CA SER A 63 -18.91 -0.53 -1.89
C SER A 63 -20.10 -1.30 -1.34
N THR A 64 -20.49 -1.02 -0.09
CA THR A 64 -21.74 -1.56 0.52
C THR A 64 -22.78 -0.47 0.76
N GLY A 65 -22.53 0.75 0.28
CA GLY A 65 -23.37 1.94 0.42
C GLY A 65 -22.53 3.20 0.21
N VAL A 66 -23.01 4.36 0.61
CA VAL A 66 -22.31 5.63 0.45
C VAL A 66 -21.02 5.62 1.29
N PRO A 67 -19.84 5.66 0.65
CA PRO A 67 -18.57 5.63 1.37
C PRO A 67 -18.26 6.99 1.98
N ALA A 68 -17.77 6.99 3.20
CA ALA A 68 -17.03 8.08 3.81
C ALA A 68 -15.85 7.45 4.52
N THR A 69 -14.65 7.75 4.08
CA THR A 69 -13.43 7.09 4.55
C THR A 69 -12.32 8.11 4.71
N VAL A 70 -11.58 8.01 5.80
CA VAL A 70 -10.35 8.76 6.02
C VAL A 70 -9.22 7.78 6.33
N GLY A 71 -8.01 8.07 5.88
CA GLY A 71 -6.89 7.17 6.12
C GLY A 71 -5.53 7.86 6.18
N VAL A 72 -4.58 7.11 6.69
CA VAL A 72 -3.16 7.46 6.66
C VAL A 72 -2.41 6.40 5.88
N ARG A 73 -1.76 6.81 4.80
CA ARG A 73 -0.87 5.97 4.03
C ARG A 73 0.55 6.12 4.56
N PHE A 74 1.14 5.02 4.93
CA PHE A 74 2.53 5.00 5.37
C PHE A 74 3.45 4.75 4.17
N ARG A 75 4.61 5.40 4.15
CA ARG A 75 5.70 4.98 3.26
C ARG A 75 6.13 3.55 3.62
N PRO A 76 6.73 2.79 2.70
CA PRO A 76 7.28 1.49 3.03
C PRO A 76 8.24 1.61 4.23
N ALA A 77 8.13 0.70 5.19
CA ALA A 77 8.73 0.73 6.53
C ALA A 77 8.14 1.74 7.53
N GLY A 78 7.37 2.75 7.11
CA GLY A 78 6.88 3.81 8.00
C GLY A 78 5.91 3.33 9.08
N ALA A 79 5.07 2.35 8.78
CA ALA A 79 4.09 1.81 9.74
C ALA A 79 4.75 1.15 10.95
N SER A 80 5.94 0.56 10.81
CA SER A 80 6.65 -0.13 11.90
C SER A 80 7.00 0.78 13.10
N ALA A 81 6.99 2.10 12.90
CA ALA A 81 7.19 3.07 13.98
C ALA A 81 5.99 3.17 14.94
N PHE A 82 4.81 2.64 14.57
CA PHE A 82 3.56 2.81 15.31
C PHE A 82 2.95 1.48 15.77
N PHE A 83 3.32 0.38 15.12
CA PHE A 83 2.77 -0.96 15.39
C PHE A 83 3.89 -1.89 15.88
N PRO A 84 3.69 -2.62 17.00
CA PRO A 84 4.71 -3.49 17.58
C PRO A 84 4.91 -4.79 16.79
N GLN A 85 3.89 -5.22 16.05
CA GLN A 85 3.92 -6.45 15.27
C GLN A 85 4.88 -6.33 14.09
N PRO A 86 5.65 -7.38 13.75
CA PRO A 86 6.35 -7.45 12.50
C PRO A 86 5.40 -7.23 11.32
N MET A 87 5.74 -6.33 10.40
CA MET A 87 4.89 -6.06 9.24
C MET A 87 4.64 -7.29 8.37
N ALA A 88 5.52 -8.30 8.43
CA ALA A 88 5.33 -9.57 7.73
C ALA A 88 4.13 -10.39 8.26
N GLU A 89 3.74 -10.22 9.53
CA GLU A 89 2.60 -10.91 10.12
C GLU A 89 1.26 -10.36 9.61
N ILE A 90 1.25 -9.11 9.16
CA ILE A 90 0.06 -8.46 8.62
C ILE A 90 0.11 -8.28 7.09
N ARG A 91 1.09 -8.88 6.41
CA ARG A 91 1.20 -8.86 4.95
C ARG A 91 -0.03 -9.51 4.30
N ASP A 92 -0.58 -8.87 3.27
CA ASP A 92 -1.78 -9.31 2.54
C ASP A 92 -3.03 -9.47 3.42
N THR A 93 -3.07 -8.81 4.58
CA THR A 93 -4.18 -8.90 5.53
C THR A 93 -4.70 -7.52 5.94
N LEU A 94 -5.94 -7.51 6.45
CA LEU A 94 -6.52 -6.42 7.20
C LEU A 94 -6.62 -6.85 8.66
N VAL A 95 -6.15 -6.00 9.57
CA VAL A 95 -6.21 -6.25 11.02
C VAL A 95 -7.01 -5.13 11.66
N ALA A 96 -8.07 -5.45 12.40
CA ALA A 96 -8.81 -4.44 13.14
C ALA A 96 -7.86 -3.69 14.09
N LEU A 97 -7.96 -2.35 14.13
CA LEU A 97 -7.04 -1.57 14.96
C LEU A 97 -7.20 -1.89 16.44
N GLU A 98 -8.37 -2.37 16.83
CA GLU A 98 -8.63 -2.84 18.19
C GLU A 98 -7.75 -4.01 18.60
N ASP A 99 -7.45 -4.93 17.67
CA ASP A 99 -6.55 -6.07 17.93
C ASP A 99 -5.09 -5.62 18.12
N LEU A 100 -4.72 -4.43 17.60
CA LEU A 100 -3.38 -3.86 17.70
C LEU A 100 -3.23 -2.88 18.87
N TRP A 101 -4.24 -2.05 19.14
CA TRP A 101 -4.18 -0.95 20.10
C TRP A 101 -5.23 -1.05 21.23
N GLY A 102 -6.09 -2.07 21.25
CA GLY A 102 -7.09 -2.30 22.30
C GLY A 102 -8.04 -1.11 22.48
N ALA A 103 -8.33 -0.76 23.74
CA ALA A 103 -9.25 0.33 24.09
C ALA A 103 -8.88 1.70 23.49
N ARG A 104 -7.62 1.91 23.11
CA ARG A 104 -7.17 3.13 22.43
C ARG A 104 -7.77 3.24 21.04
N ALA A 105 -7.88 2.13 20.31
CA ALA A 105 -8.51 2.10 19.00
C ALA A 105 -9.99 2.43 19.07
N ARG A 106 -10.73 1.87 20.04
CA ARG A 106 -12.15 2.19 20.25
C ARG A 106 -12.39 3.68 20.53
N ARG A 107 -11.55 4.28 21.40
CA ARG A 107 -11.64 5.74 21.67
C ARG A 107 -11.34 6.58 20.43
N LEU A 108 -10.39 6.15 19.58
CA LEU A 108 -10.09 6.85 18.33
C LEU A 108 -11.27 6.74 17.35
N GLU A 109 -11.83 5.54 17.19
CA GLU A 109 -12.99 5.29 16.32
C GLU A 109 -14.17 6.17 16.72
N ASP A 110 -14.53 6.19 18.01
CA ASP A 110 -15.62 7.03 18.55
C ASP A 110 -15.38 8.52 18.24
N ARG A 111 -14.18 9.01 18.49
CA ARG A 111 -13.81 10.41 18.20
C ARG A 111 -13.90 10.74 16.71
N LEU A 112 -13.46 9.83 15.81
CA LEU A 112 -13.52 10.03 14.37
C LEU A 112 -14.95 10.08 13.85
N LEU A 113 -15.86 9.27 14.40
CA LEU A 113 -17.27 9.26 14.03
C LEU A 113 -17.98 10.58 14.37
N HIS A 114 -17.62 11.20 15.49
CA HIS A 114 -18.26 12.43 15.95
C HIS A 114 -17.53 13.71 15.51
N ALA A 115 -16.33 13.60 14.92
CA ALA A 115 -15.56 14.76 14.50
C ALA A 115 -16.04 15.34 13.16
N PRO A 116 -16.00 16.66 12.99
CA PRO A 116 -16.19 17.28 11.68
C PRO A 116 -15.06 16.84 10.71
N ALA A 117 -15.36 16.81 9.42
CA ALA A 117 -14.42 16.32 8.39
C ALA A 117 -13.02 16.96 8.49
N ALA A 118 -12.96 18.28 8.67
CA ALA A 118 -11.69 19.02 8.79
C ALA A 118 -10.82 18.60 10.01
N GLY A 119 -11.43 18.04 11.07
CA GLY A 119 -10.71 17.64 12.29
C GLY A 119 -10.17 16.20 12.27
N ARG A 120 -10.65 15.37 11.37
CA ARG A 120 -10.37 13.91 11.34
C ARG A 120 -8.89 13.59 11.10
N GLY A 121 -8.26 14.33 10.20
CA GLY A 121 -6.82 14.20 9.93
C GLY A 121 -5.97 14.44 11.16
N GLY A 122 -6.23 15.51 11.89
CA GLY A 122 -5.54 15.84 13.14
C GLY A 122 -5.74 14.80 14.25
N LEU A 123 -6.92 14.15 14.32
CA LEU A 123 -7.17 13.05 15.25
C LEU A 123 -6.30 11.81 14.93
N LEU A 124 -6.17 11.45 13.66
CA LEU A 124 -5.30 10.36 13.23
C LEU A 124 -3.83 10.68 13.52
N GLU A 125 -3.38 11.88 13.21
CA GLU A 125 -2.01 12.33 13.48
C GLU A 125 -1.68 12.31 14.98
N ALA A 126 -2.57 12.85 15.82
CA ALA A 126 -2.41 12.83 17.28
C ALA A 126 -2.35 11.39 17.82
N ALA A 127 -3.21 10.49 17.31
CA ALA A 127 -3.23 9.10 17.72
C ALA A 127 -1.93 8.37 17.33
N LEU A 128 -1.40 8.60 16.13
CA LEU A 128 -0.15 8.07 15.67
C LEU A 128 1.03 8.63 16.47
N THR A 129 1.08 9.95 16.68
CA THR A 129 2.13 10.59 17.49
C THR A 129 2.20 9.97 18.88
N ALA A 130 1.05 9.77 19.51
CA ALA A 130 0.97 9.12 20.81
C ALA A 130 1.28 7.61 20.80
N ALA A 131 1.24 6.95 19.62
CA ALA A 131 1.58 5.54 19.43
C ALA A 131 3.04 5.33 19.01
N ARG A 132 3.77 6.43 18.74
CA ARG A 132 5.15 6.34 18.22
C ARG A 132 6.06 5.57 19.20
N ARG A 133 6.83 4.67 18.63
CA ARG A 133 7.74 3.80 19.37
C ARG A 133 9.19 4.24 19.17
N PRO A 134 10.09 3.94 20.11
CA PRO A 134 11.53 4.11 19.92
C PRO A 134 12.01 3.36 18.67
N GLU A 135 12.89 4.00 17.91
CA GLU A 135 13.46 3.38 16.72
C GLU A 135 14.47 2.29 17.10
N CYS A 136 14.43 1.17 16.38
CA CYS A 136 15.47 0.14 16.47
C CYS A 136 16.78 0.68 15.88
N SER A 137 17.92 0.19 16.37
CA SER A 137 19.27 0.62 15.92
C SER A 137 19.50 0.44 14.41
N TRP A 138 18.82 -0.49 13.78
CA TRP A 138 18.90 -0.77 12.34
C TRP A 138 17.83 -0.04 11.50
N ALA A 139 16.90 0.69 12.12
CA ALA A 139 15.78 1.34 11.41
C ALA A 139 16.27 2.30 10.33
N ARG A 140 17.23 3.15 10.65
CA ARG A 140 17.82 4.09 9.67
C ARG A 140 18.40 3.39 8.44
N SER A 141 19.09 2.25 8.60
CA SER A 141 19.63 1.50 7.46
C SER A 141 18.55 0.89 6.60
N VAL A 142 17.42 0.43 7.18
CA VAL A 142 16.27 -0.05 6.43
C VAL A 142 15.60 1.10 5.69
N HIS A 143 15.36 2.23 6.33
CA HIS A 143 14.79 3.41 5.66
C HIS A 143 15.66 3.89 4.48
N ALA A 144 16.98 3.96 4.65
CA ALA A 144 17.89 4.30 3.55
C ALA A 144 17.80 3.29 2.39
N THR A 145 17.72 1.99 2.72
CA THR A 145 17.59 0.93 1.70
C THR A 145 16.23 1.01 0.99
N VAL A 146 15.15 1.27 1.72
CA VAL A 146 13.81 1.49 1.14
C VAL A 146 13.85 2.69 0.19
N ASN A 147 14.42 3.81 0.64
CA ASN A 147 14.54 5.00 -0.20
C ASN A 147 15.36 4.73 -1.47
N GLU A 148 16.45 3.96 -1.40
CA GLU A 148 17.21 3.56 -2.59
C GLU A 148 16.37 2.74 -3.55
N ILE A 149 15.58 1.76 -3.05
CA ILE A 149 14.69 0.95 -3.89
C ILE A 149 13.62 1.85 -4.56
N VAL A 150 13.02 2.75 -3.81
CA VAL A 150 11.98 3.67 -4.29
C VAL A 150 12.54 4.65 -5.33
N GLN A 151 13.61 5.35 -5.03
CA GLN A 151 14.24 6.34 -5.92
C GLN A 151 14.72 5.71 -7.23
N ARG A 152 15.24 4.49 -7.16
CA ARG A 152 15.66 3.72 -8.35
C ARG A 152 14.50 2.94 -8.99
N ARG A 153 13.26 3.18 -8.54
CA ARG A 153 12.07 2.51 -9.10
C ARG A 153 12.20 1.00 -9.18
N GLY A 154 12.88 0.41 -8.20
CA GLY A 154 13.13 -1.03 -8.12
C GLY A 154 14.26 -1.55 -9.02
N ALA A 155 14.97 -0.71 -9.76
CA ALA A 155 16.14 -1.11 -10.57
C ALA A 155 17.39 -1.26 -9.69
N VAL A 156 17.39 -2.24 -8.79
CA VAL A 156 18.42 -2.50 -7.79
C VAL A 156 18.77 -3.98 -7.69
N SER A 157 19.96 -4.30 -7.20
CA SER A 157 20.33 -5.67 -6.82
C SER A 157 20.34 -5.84 -5.30
N VAL A 158 19.82 -6.98 -4.81
CA VAL A 158 19.82 -7.28 -3.37
C VAL A 158 21.23 -7.29 -2.78
N ALA A 159 22.22 -7.72 -3.55
CA ALA A 159 23.61 -7.74 -3.13
C ALA A 159 24.16 -6.30 -2.92
N SER A 160 23.79 -5.35 -3.79
CA SER A 160 24.17 -3.93 -3.64
C SER A 160 23.49 -3.34 -2.41
N LEU A 161 22.21 -3.57 -2.23
CA LEU A 161 21.44 -3.09 -1.08
C LEU A 161 22.01 -3.61 0.26
N ALA A 162 22.38 -4.89 0.32
CA ALA A 162 22.97 -5.48 1.52
C ALA A 162 24.31 -4.85 1.88
N ARG A 163 25.17 -4.59 0.88
CA ARG A 163 26.44 -3.86 1.08
C ARG A 163 26.19 -2.44 1.58
N GLY A 164 25.28 -1.70 0.96
CA GLY A 164 24.92 -0.33 1.38
C GLY A 164 24.35 -0.26 2.79
N ALA A 165 23.63 -1.30 3.21
CA ALA A 165 23.07 -1.42 4.56
C ALA A 165 24.06 -1.94 5.61
N ALA A 166 25.31 -2.21 5.26
CA ALA A 166 26.30 -2.88 6.12
C ALA A 166 25.71 -4.14 6.81
N ALA A 167 25.01 -4.99 6.03
CA ALA A 167 24.32 -6.16 6.52
C ALA A 167 24.52 -7.35 5.57
N SER A 168 24.48 -8.57 6.11
CA SER A 168 24.36 -9.74 5.25
C SER A 168 22.98 -9.78 4.57
N PRO A 169 22.81 -10.43 3.40
CA PRO A 169 21.52 -10.58 2.76
C PRO A 169 20.45 -11.14 3.70
N ARG A 170 20.79 -12.14 4.53
CA ARG A 170 19.88 -12.73 5.52
C ARG A 170 19.46 -11.74 6.61
N GLN A 171 20.38 -10.89 7.08
CA GLN A 171 20.05 -9.84 8.05
C GLN A 171 19.14 -8.78 7.41
N LEU A 172 19.41 -8.38 6.18
CA LEU A 172 18.57 -7.43 5.45
C LEU A 172 17.15 -7.99 5.25
N GLU A 173 17.00 -9.22 4.79
CA GLU A 173 15.70 -9.90 4.65
C GLU A 173 14.91 -9.89 5.97
N ARG A 174 15.55 -10.26 7.10
CA ARG A 174 14.91 -10.28 8.42
C ARG A 174 14.45 -8.89 8.85
N ARG A 175 15.28 -7.85 8.68
CA ARG A 175 14.95 -6.46 9.01
C ARG A 175 13.81 -5.95 8.13
N PHE A 176 13.82 -6.28 6.84
CA PHE A 176 12.73 -5.94 5.91
C PHE A 176 11.42 -6.66 6.28
N ALA A 177 11.44 -7.93 6.60
CA ALA A 177 10.26 -8.65 7.08
C ALA A 177 9.64 -7.96 8.31
N GLN A 178 10.48 -7.46 9.21
CA GLN A 178 10.04 -6.79 10.44
C GLN A 178 9.49 -5.38 10.17
N ALA A 179 10.15 -4.55 9.36
CA ALA A 179 9.78 -3.14 9.18
C ALA A 179 8.89 -2.89 7.97
N VAL A 180 9.10 -3.63 6.86
CA VAL A 180 8.42 -3.41 5.58
C VAL A 180 7.33 -4.45 5.34
N GLY A 181 7.48 -5.66 5.89
CA GLY A 181 6.57 -6.78 5.70
C GLY A 181 6.85 -7.64 4.47
N VAL A 182 7.66 -7.15 3.55
CA VAL A 182 8.13 -7.87 2.37
C VAL A 182 9.64 -7.76 2.27
N GLY A 183 10.30 -8.74 1.63
CA GLY A 183 11.76 -8.66 1.39
C GLY A 183 12.15 -7.59 0.37
N PRO A 184 13.45 -7.19 0.33
CA PRO A 184 13.94 -6.15 -0.57
C PRO A 184 13.65 -6.46 -2.05
N ARG A 185 13.77 -7.72 -2.45
CA ARG A 185 13.48 -8.18 -3.82
C ARG A 185 12.01 -8.00 -4.19
N MET A 186 11.09 -8.30 -3.25
CA MET A 186 9.65 -8.14 -3.48
C MET A 186 9.30 -6.65 -3.57
N LEU A 187 9.81 -5.82 -2.66
CA LEU A 187 9.59 -4.37 -2.74
C LEU A 187 10.11 -3.80 -4.06
N ALA A 188 11.30 -4.20 -4.51
CA ALA A 188 11.84 -3.79 -5.80
C ALA A 188 10.95 -4.18 -6.99
N ARG A 189 10.35 -5.40 -6.96
CA ARG A 189 9.38 -5.83 -7.99
C ARG A 189 8.12 -4.97 -7.96
N ILE A 190 7.60 -4.65 -6.78
CA ILE A 190 6.43 -3.77 -6.61
C ILE A 190 6.74 -2.38 -7.15
N MET A 191 7.93 -1.82 -6.86
CA MET A 191 8.32 -0.49 -7.35
C MET A 191 8.44 -0.46 -8.88
N ARG A 192 9.00 -1.51 -9.53
CA ARG A 192 9.00 -1.62 -10.99
C ARG A 192 7.60 -1.69 -11.57
N PHE A 193 6.72 -2.47 -10.94
CA PHE A 193 5.32 -2.55 -11.35
C PHE A 193 4.62 -1.17 -11.28
N GLN A 194 4.81 -0.43 -10.19
CA GLN A 194 4.27 0.92 -10.05
C GLN A 194 4.89 1.91 -11.04
N HIS A 195 6.17 1.77 -11.34
CA HIS A 195 6.86 2.62 -12.32
C HIS A 195 6.29 2.50 -13.74
N VAL A 196 5.74 1.36 -14.12
CA VAL A 196 5.07 1.21 -15.44
C VAL A 196 3.88 2.17 -15.58
N PHE A 197 3.12 2.42 -14.51
CA PHE A 197 2.03 3.39 -14.55
C PHE A 197 2.57 4.83 -14.71
N GLU A 198 3.68 5.17 -14.03
CA GLU A 198 4.36 6.47 -14.20
C GLU A 198 4.80 6.66 -15.66
N LEU A 199 5.48 5.68 -16.25
CA LEU A 199 5.91 5.71 -17.65
C LEU A 199 4.74 5.81 -18.63
N ARG A 200 3.63 5.15 -18.34
CA ARG A 200 2.43 5.14 -19.18
C ARG A 200 1.73 6.49 -19.26
N HIS A 201 1.80 7.30 -18.20
CA HIS A 201 1.27 8.66 -18.22
C HIS A 201 2.07 9.61 -19.12
N GLY A 202 3.32 9.27 -19.45
CA GLY A 202 4.22 10.13 -20.24
C GLY A 202 4.12 9.97 -21.77
N ALA A 203 3.84 8.78 -22.29
CA ALA A 203 3.70 8.53 -23.74
C ALA A 203 3.17 7.11 -24.04
N PRO A 204 2.47 6.91 -25.18
CA PRO A 204 2.07 5.58 -25.62
C PRO A 204 3.28 4.81 -26.18
N ALA A 205 4.03 4.13 -25.33
CA ALA A 205 5.08 3.21 -25.73
C ALA A 205 4.54 1.78 -25.87
N GLY A 206 5.12 0.99 -26.79
CA GLY A 206 4.83 -0.44 -26.89
C GLY A 206 5.30 -1.20 -25.63
N TRP A 207 4.70 -2.35 -25.36
CA TRP A 207 5.01 -3.14 -24.15
C TRP A 207 6.48 -3.56 -24.03
N ALA A 208 7.18 -3.76 -25.16
CA ALA A 208 8.61 -4.07 -25.15
C ALA A 208 9.45 -2.88 -24.65
N ALA A 209 9.13 -1.66 -25.11
CA ALA A 209 9.78 -0.44 -24.66
C ALA A 209 9.49 -0.20 -23.17
N LEU A 210 8.22 -0.29 -22.75
CA LEU A 210 7.84 -0.18 -21.34
C LEU A 210 8.53 -1.22 -20.45
N ALA A 211 8.78 -2.42 -20.93
CA ALA A 211 9.54 -3.43 -20.18
C ALA A 211 11.00 -3.00 -19.99
N ALA A 212 11.65 -2.50 -21.04
CA ALA A 212 13.02 -2.01 -20.97
C ALA A 212 13.15 -0.80 -20.03
N ASP A 213 12.31 0.23 -20.24
CA ASP A 213 12.31 1.47 -19.44
C ASP A 213 11.90 1.22 -17.99
N GLY A 214 10.99 0.27 -17.76
CA GLY A 214 10.54 -0.15 -16.43
C GLY A 214 11.51 -1.04 -15.66
N GLY A 215 12.69 -1.37 -16.25
CA GLY A 215 13.71 -2.19 -15.60
C GLY A 215 13.37 -3.69 -15.52
N PHE A 216 12.52 -4.18 -16.43
CA PHE A 216 12.27 -5.61 -16.61
C PHE A 216 13.28 -6.22 -17.56
N PHE A 217 13.55 -7.51 -17.40
CA PHE A 217 14.46 -8.23 -18.30
C PHE A 217 13.89 -8.30 -19.73
N ASP A 218 12.59 -8.59 -19.85
CA ASP A 218 11.86 -8.73 -21.11
C ASP A 218 10.35 -8.46 -20.89
N GLN A 219 9.60 -8.37 -21.98
CA GLN A 219 8.14 -8.22 -21.94
C GLN A 219 7.42 -9.40 -21.23
N PRO A 220 7.79 -10.68 -21.42
CA PRO A 220 7.22 -11.77 -20.62
C PRO A 220 7.42 -11.62 -19.12
N HIS A 221 8.55 -11.06 -18.67
CA HIS A 221 8.79 -10.77 -17.25
C HIS A 221 7.83 -9.70 -16.73
N LEU A 222 7.64 -8.61 -17.49
CA LEU A 222 6.65 -7.57 -17.17
C LEU A 222 5.24 -8.18 -17.05
N ILE A 223 4.82 -8.99 -18.04
CA ILE A 223 3.49 -9.63 -18.03
C ILE A 223 3.30 -10.55 -16.82
N ARG A 224 4.34 -11.31 -16.43
CA ARG A 224 4.28 -12.18 -15.23
C ARG A 224 4.10 -11.37 -13.96
N ASP A 225 4.81 -10.23 -13.80
CA ASP A 225 4.69 -9.37 -12.64
C ASP A 225 3.30 -8.69 -12.61
N PHE A 226 2.77 -8.24 -13.74
CA PHE A 226 1.40 -7.71 -13.82
C PHE A 226 0.36 -8.75 -13.39
N ARG A 227 0.41 -9.96 -13.91
CA ARG A 227 -0.50 -11.05 -13.50
C ARG A 227 -0.35 -11.38 -12.01
N THR A 228 0.85 -11.34 -11.47
CA THR A 228 1.10 -11.57 -10.04
C THR A 228 0.44 -10.49 -9.18
N PHE A 229 0.65 -9.22 -9.54
CA PHE A 229 0.25 -8.08 -8.71
C PHE A 229 -1.19 -7.62 -8.95
N SER A 230 -1.72 -7.76 -10.15
CA SER A 230 -3.06 -7.31 -10.51
C SER A 230 -4.04 -8.42 -10.87
N GLY A 231 -3.56 -9.66 -11.11
CA GLY A 231 -4.36 -10.75 -11.62
C GLY A 231 -4.69 -10.64 -13.11
N GLN A 232 -4.22 -9.59 -13.80
CA GLN A 232 -4.56 -9.28 -15.19
C GLN A 232 -3.30 -9.03 -16.02
N ALA A 233 -3.43 -9.18 -17.35
CA ALA A 233 -2.39 -8.73 -18.27
C ALA A 233 -2.35 -7.18 -18.32
N PRO A 234 -1.20 -6.57 -18.67
CA PRO A 234 -1.08 -5.12 -18.67
C PRO A 234 -2.13 -4.38 -19.52
N SER A 235 -2.44 -4.88 -20.71
CA SER A 235 -3.45 -4.29 -21.61
C SER A 235 -4.87 -4.37 -21.04
N GLU A 236 -5.19 -5.47 -20.38
CA GLU A 236 -6.48 -5.69 -19.73
C GLU A 236 -6.64 -4.77 -18.52
N LEU A 237 -5.65 -4.73 -17.64
CA LEU A 237 -5.69 -3.88 -16.44
C LEU A 237 -5.91 -2.42 -16.78
N LEU A 238 -5.16 -1.88 -17.77
CA LEU A 238 -5.24 -0.47 -18.15
C LEU A 238 -6.55 -0.09 -18.85
N GLY A 239 -7.27 -1.08 -19.40
CA GLY A 239 -8.61 -0.88 -19.97
C GLY A 239 -9.76 -0.97 -18.97
N THR A 240 -9.53 -1.55 -17.78
CA THR A 240 -10.59 -1.91 -16.83
C THR A 240 -10.44 -1.29 -15.44
N GLN A 241 -9.54 -0.33 -15.25
CA GLN A 241 -9.35 0.31 -13.94
C GLN A 241 -10.59 1.09 -13.49
N GLY A 242 -11.10 0.77 -12.31
CA GLY A 242 -12.13 1.54 -11.63
C GLY A 242 -11.60 2.86 -11.04
N ALA A 243 -12.50 3.67 -10.49
CA ALA A 243 -12.17 5.02 -10.00
C ALA A 243 -11.10 5.01 -8.89
N LEU A 244 -11.22 4.12 -7.90
CA LEU A 244 -10.24 4.00 -6.83
C LEU A 244 -8.90 3.47 -7.34
N SER A 245 -8.91 2.46 -8.22
CA SER A 245 -7.67 1.94 -8.81
C SER A 245 -6.91 3.02 -9.59
N ARG A 246 -7.62 3.83 -10.38
CA ARG A 246 -7.03 5.00 -11.07
C ARG A 246 -6.49 6.03 -10.08
N ALA A 247 -7.21 6.32 -9.00
CA ALA A 247 -6.74 7.25 -7.97
C ALA A 247 -5.44 6.75 -7.30
N PHE A 248 -5.31 5.45 -7.06
CA PHE A 248 -4.11 4.85 -6.46
C PHE A 248 -2.90 4.81 -7.41
N THR A 249 -3.13 4.86 -8.71
CA THR A 249 -2.07 4.91 -9.75
C THR A 249 -2.00 6.28 -10.43
N SER A 250 -2.59 7.33 -9.86
CA SER A 250 -2.56 8.68 -10.42
C SER A 250 -1.13 9.27 -10.41
N PRO A 251 -0.82 10.21 -11.32
CA PRO A 251 0.49 10.87 -11.37
C PRO A 251 0.89 11.48 -10.03
N GLU A 252 -0.04 12.10 -9.30
CA GLU A 252 0.22 12.73 -8.00
C GLU A 252 0.58 11.69 -6.93
N ARG A 253 -0.11 10.56 -6.91
CA ARG A 253 0.17 9.46 -5.99
C ARG A 253 1.51 8.78 -6.30
N LEU A 254 1.80 8.54 -7.57
CA LEU A 254 3.08 8.00 -8.03
C LEU A 254 4.22 8.96 -7.72
N ALA A 255 4.04 10.26 -7.98
CA ALA A 255 5.00 11.29 -7.60
C ALA A 255 5.27 11.28 -6.09
N ALA A 256 4.22 11.24 -5.26
CA ALA A 256 4.36 11.15 -3.79
C ALA A 256 5.05 9.85 -3.33
N LEU A 257 4.82 8.72 -4.01
CA LEU A 257 5.49 7.46 -3.74
C LEU A 257 6.99 7.55 -4.04
N PHE A 258 7.36 8.13 -5.19
CA PHE A 258 8.72 8.18 -5.69
C PHE A 258 9.53 9.42 -5.24
N ALA A 259 8.92 10.39 -4.56
CA ALA A 259 9.60 11.60 -4.05
C ALA A 259 10.55 11.33 -2.87
N GLY A 260 10.60 10.11 -2.32
CA GLY A 260 11.53 9.69 -1.25
C GLY A 260 11.09 10.12 0.14
#